data_c067067495aa4769d9fb0b6126eb78e1
#
_entry.id   c067067495aa4769d9fb0b6126eb78e1
#
_cell.length_a   1.000
_cell.length_b   1.000
_cell.length_c   1.000
_cell.angle_alpha   90.00
_cell.angle_beta   90.00
_cell.angle_gamma   90.00
#
_symmetry.space_group_name_H-M   'P 1'
#
loop_
_entity.id
_entity.type
_entity.pdbx_description
1 polymer ?
#
loop_
_entity_poly.entity_id
_entity_poly.type
_entity_poly.pdbx_seq_one_letter_code
_entity_poly.pdbx_strand_id
1 'polypeptide(L)'
;MTNPKVSIIIPVYGAEAFLPDCIASLRAQTLRDIELIFICDGSPDNSLAILRKVEPLDGRIRVIAFEENQGVSAARNAGLDAARGDYIGFCDGDDWAEPEMVETLYRAAEDNRADISFCRVFKDRGDKHENVPLGFDDGTVFDREAIGGTLIPAMLSKPTDSDELPLSGYTPRNLFRRETIGKHRFRPDIRYAEDLLFIVTCMKDAGRAVAVDRAYYHYRFHTGS
;
A
#
# COMPACT_ATOMS: atom_id res chain seq x y z
N MET A 1 7.77 12.76 -21.65
CA MET A 1 8.10 11.64 -20.74
C MET A 1 6.82 10.85 -20.55
N THR A 2 6.86 9.55 -20.71
CA THR A 2 5.70 8.67 -20.40
C THR A 2 5.48 8.66 -18.89
N ASN A 3 4.22 8.61 -18.47
CA ASN A 3 3.91 8.41 -17.04
C ASN A 3 4.42 7.04 -16.58
N PRO A 4 4.85 6.88 -15.31
CA PRO A 4 5.19 5.57 -14.78
C PRO A 4 3.94 4.68 -14.73
N LYS A 5 4.13 3.37 -14.80
CA LYS A 5 3.03 2.41 -14.66
C LYS A 5 2.41 2.45 -13.28
N VAL A 6 3.26 2.56 -12.25
CA VAL A 6 2.84 2.52 -10.85
C VAL A 6 3.51 3.65 -10.06
N SER A 7 2.74 4.34 -9.23
CA SER A 7 3.25 5.20 -8.15
C SER A 7 3.10 4.47 -6.82
N ILE A 8 4.19 4.35 -6.05
CA ILE A 8 4.15 3.86 -4.68
C ILE A 8 4.25 5.06 -3.75
N ILE A 9 3.31 5.20 -2.85
CA ILE A 9 3.22 6.29 -1.86
C ILE A 9 3.70 5.77 -0.51
N ILE A 10 4.70 6.43 0.07
CA ILE A 10 5.35 5.99 1.29
C ILE A 10 5.30 7.11 2.34
N PRO A 11 4.32 7.09 3.28
CA PRO A 11 4.33 7.99 4.44
C PRO A 11 5.45 7.60 5.38
N VAL A 12 6.16 8.59 5.93
CA VAL A 12 7.32 8.40 6.80
C VAL A 12 7.23 9.33 8.01
N TYR A 13 7.16 8.75 9.22
CA TYR A 13 7.24 9.46 10.48
C TYR A 13 7.91 8.58 11.54
N GLY A 14 9.02 9.05 12.14
CA GLY A 14 9.71 8.31 13.19
C GLY A 14 10.27 6.95 12.75
N ALA A 15 10.62 6.79 11.46
CA ALA A 15 10.96 5.49 10.86
C ALA A 15 12.46 5.29 10.65
N GLU A 16 13.34 6.12 11.22
CA GLU A 16 14.80 6.10 11.00
C GLU A 16 15.41 4.69 11.06
N ALA A 17 14.98 3.87 12.02
CA ALA A 17 15.53 2.53 12.24
C ALA A 17 15.15 1.52 11.14
N PHE A 18 14.02 1.71 10.46
CA PHE A 18 13.42 0.75 9.52
C PHE A 18 13.49 1.23 8.06
N LEU A 19 13.53 2.53 7.89
CA LEU A 19 13.52 3.18 6.58
C LEU A 19 14.58 2.67 5.58
N PRO A 20 15.81 2.30 5.99
CA PRO A 20 16.78 1.69 5.09
C PRO A 20 16.30 0.39 4.44
N ASP A 21 15.62 -0.50 5.19
CA ASP A 21 15.06 -1.75 4.68
C ASP A 21 13.91 -1.47 3.70
N CYS A 22 12.99 -0.56 4.06
CA CYS A 22 11.90 -0.11 3.21
C CYS A 22 12.43 0.40 1.86
N ILE A 23 13.39 1.33 1.89
CA ILE A 23 14.00 1.89 0.68
C ILE A 23 14.66 0.79 -0.15
N ALA A 24 15.41 -0.11 0.47
CA ALA A 24 16.11 -1.19 -0.23
C ALA A 24 15.12 -2.12 -0.95
N SER A 25 14.03 -2.51 -0.28
CA SER A 25 12.99 -3.39 -0.84
C SER A 25 12.26 -2.75 -2.03
N LEU A 26 11.93 -1.46 -1.93
CA LEU A 26 11.24 -0.73 -3.00
C LEU A 26 12.16 -0.47 -4.20
N ARG A 27 13.44 -0.22 -3.98
CA ARG A 27 14.43 -0.11 -5.05
C ARG A 27 14.67 -1.43 -5.76
N ALA A 28 14.51 -2.56 -5.06
CA ALA A 28 14.67 -3.92 -5.59
C ALA A 28 13.49 -4.41 -6.43
N GLN A 29 12.36 -3.69 -6.47
CA GLN A 29 11.17 -4.11 -7.23
C GLN A 29 11.53 -4.46 -8.67
N THR A 30 10.99 -5.59 -9.17
CA THR A 30 11.24 -6.10 -10.54
C THR A 30 10.59 -5.24 -11.61
N LEU A 31 9.42 -4.67 -11.34
CA LEU A 31 8.82 -3.64 -12.20
C LEU A 31 9.64 -2.34 -12.08
N ARG A 32 10.35 -1.97 -13.13
CA ARG A 32 11.23 -0.79 -13.13
C ARG A 32 10.54 0.53 -13.46
N ASP A 33 9.45 0.48 -14.18
CA ASP A 33 8.66 1.66 -14.60
C ASP A 33 7.72 2.10 -13.47
N ILE A 34 8.31 2.50 -12.35
CA ILE A 34 7.61 2.95 -11.14
C ILE A 34 8.20 4.28 -10.65
N GLU A 35 7.42 5.03 -9.90
CA GLU A 35 7.92 6.13 -9.05
C GLU A 35 7.67 5.82 -7.57
N LEU A 36 8.58 6.26 -6.73
CA LEU A 36 8.57 6.08 -5.28
C LEU A 36 8.43 7.45 -4.62
N ILE A 37 7.28 7.75 -4.04
CA ILE A 37 6.96 9.06 -3.47
C ILE A 37 6.96 8.94 -1.96
N PHE A 38 8.07 9.36 -1.35
CA PHE A 38 8.22 9.42 0.10
C PHE A 38 7.68 10.74 0.65
N ILE A 39 6.77 10.66 1.60
CA ILE A 39 6.23 11.82 2.29
C ILE A 39 6.73 11.82 3.73
N CYS A 40 7.76 12.62 4.02
CA CYS A 40 8.28 12.80 5.36
C CYS A 40 7.37 13.78 6.11
N ASP A 41 6.56 13.24 7.01
CA ASP A 41 5.50 13.96 7.73
C ASP A 41 6.03 14.60 9.02
N GLY A 42 6.91 15.61 8.88
CA GLY A 42 7.46 16.31 10.04
C GLY A 42 8.23 15.41 11.02
N SER A 43 8.96 14.42 10.49
CA SER A 43 9.65 13.40 11.30
C SER A 43 10.67 14.03 12.25
N PRO A 44 10.66 13.69 13.57
CA PRO A 44 11.56 14.29 14.56
C PRO A 44 12.96 13.65 14.58
N ASP A 45 13.15 12.54 13.85
CA ASP A 45 14.39 11.76 13.77
C ASP A 45 15.16 12.04 12.46
N ASN A 46 16.15 11.21 12.12
CA ASN A 46 16.95 11.37 10.92
C ASN A 46 16.28 10.88 9.62
N SER A 47 15.01 10.49 9.63
CA SER A 47 14.30 9.96 8.46
C SER A 47 14.41 10.88 7.24
N LEU A 48 14.20 12.19 7.40
CA LEU A 48 14.34 13.14 6.29
C LEU A 48 15.78 13.20 5.74
N ALA A 49 16.77 13.15 6.61
CA ALA A 49 18.17 13.17 6.19
C ALA A 49 18.55 11.91 5.41
N ILE A 50 18.00 10.73 5.79
CA ILE A 50 18.16 9.47 5.04
C ILE A 50 17.53 9.60 3.66
N LEU A 51 16.29 10.09 3.57
CA LEU A 51 15.58 10.26 2.29
C LEU A 51 16.32 11.21 1.33
N ARG A 52 16.79 12.35 1.84
CA ARG A 52 17.55 13.33 1.03
C ARG A 52 18.87 12.79 0.50
N LYS A 53 19.50 11.82 1.20
CA LYS A 53 20.71 11.15 0.71
C LYS A 53 20.43 10.17 -0.43
N VAL A 54 19.27 9.50 -0.43
CA VAL A 54 18.95 8.47 -1.43
C VAL A 54 18.23 9.05 -2.65
N GLU A 55 17.49 10.13 -2.51
CA GLU A 55 16.74 10.78 -3.59
C GLU A 55 17.61 11.05 -4.85
N PRO A 56 18.82 11.62 -4.75
CA PRO A 56 19.66 11.85 -5.94
C PRO A 56 20.29 10.59 -6.53
N LEU A 57 20.23 9.45 -5.83
CA LEU A 57 20.86 8.19 -6.24
C LEU A 57 19.93 7.30 -7.08
N ASP A 58 18.63 7.60 -7.11
CA ASP A 58 17.65 6.82 -7.87
C ASP A 58 16.56 7.76 -8.42
N GLY A 59 16.57 7.99 -9.72
CA GLY A 59 15.65 8.92 -10.39
C GLY A 59 14.16 8.57 -10.28
N ARG A 60 13.83 7.41 -9.72
CA ARG A 60 12.45 7.01 -9.39
C ARG A 60 11.98 7.58 -8.05
N ILE A 61 12.90 7.99 -7.18
CA ILE A 61 12.60 8.50 -5.84
C ILE A 61 12.30 10.00 -5.90
N ARG A 62 11.23 10.38 -5.23
CA ARG A 62 10.83 11.75 -4.99
C ARG A 62 10.46 11.93 -3.52
N VAL A 63 10.97 12.97 -2.88
CA VAL A 63 10.75 13.25 -1.45
C VAL A 63 9.95 14.56 -1.30
N ILE A 64 8.81 14.47 -0.62
CA ILE A 64 8.01 15.59 -0.16
C ILE A 64 8.18 15.63 1.36
N ALA A 65 8.49 16.80 1.93
CA ALA A 65 8.66 16.97 3.37
C ALA A 65 7.67 18.02 3.89
N PHE A 66 6.97 17.68 4.96
CA PHE A 66 6.18 18.61 5.74
C PHE A 66 7.03 19.23 6.85
N GLU A 67 6.75 20.45 7.22
CA GLU A 67 7.43 21.14 8.32
C GLU A 67 7.01 20.55 9.68
N GLU A 68 5.74 20.16 9.80
CA GLU A 68 5.14 19.60 11.01
C GLU A 68 4.34 18.32 10.69
N ASN A 69 4.17 17.45 11.68
CA ASN A 69 3.36 16.25 11.55
C ASN A 69 1.88 16.60 11.35
N GLN A 70 1.31 16.09 10.25
CA GLN A 70 -0.10 16.27 9.88
C GLN A 70 -0.88 14.94 9.91
N GLY A 71 -0.21 13.83 10.19
CA GLY A 71 -0.77 12.49 10.28
C GLY A 71 -0.74 11.71 8.96
N VAL A 72 -0.79 10.39 9.08
CA VAL A 72 -0.64 9.43 7.97
C VAL A 72 -1.64 9.67 6.84
N SER A 73 -2.89 10.04 7.15
CA SER A 73 -3.93 10.37 6.15
C SER A 73 -3.53 11.57 5.29
N ALA A 74 -2.98 12.63 5.91
CA ALA A 74 -2.52 13.81 5.19
C ALA A 74 -1.31 13.49 4.31
N ALA A 75 -0.36 12.72 4.83
CA ALA A 75 0.81 12.26 4.09
C ALA A 75 0.42 11.41 2.88
N ARG A 76 -0.48 10.41 3.05
CA ARG A 76 -0.98 9.59 1.94
C ARG A 76 -1.73 10.44 0.90
N ASN A 77 -2.53 11.41 1.31
CA ASN A 77 -3.23 12.33 0.41
C ASN A 77 -2.28 13.19 -0.41
N ALA A 78 -1.24 13.74 0.19
CA ALA A 78 -0.20 14.48 -0.53
C ALA A 78 0.52 13.59 -1.58
N GLY A 79 0.74 12.31 -1.23
CA GLY A 79 1.25 11.33 -2.16
C GLY A 79 0.29 11.08 -3.34
N LEU A 80 -1.01 10.94 -3.07
CA LEU A 80 -2.05 10.80 -4.10
C LEU A 80 -2.08 12.00 -5.06
N ASP A 81 -1.96 13.22 -4.52
CA ASP A 81 -1.95 14.45 -5.34
C ASP A 81 -0.68 14.58 -6.18
N ALA A 82 0.42 13.97 -5.75
CA ALA A 82 1.70 13.99 -6.45
C ALA A 82 1.89 12.85 -7.46
N ALA A 83 1.10 11.78 -7.35
CA ALA A 83 1.22 10.56 -8.13
C ALA A 83 0.82 10.73 -9.60
N ARG A 84 1.61 10.12 -10.50
CA ARG A 84 1.43 10.19 -11.95
C ARG A 84 1.18 8.83 -12.59
N GLY A 85 1.41 7.75 -11.84
CA GLY A 85 1.25 6.38 -12.31
C GLY A 85 -0.20 6.05 -12.70
N ASP A 86 -0.36 5.09 -13.60
CA ASP A 86 -1.68 4.58 -13.97
C ASP A 86 -2.31 3.77 -12.83
N TYR A 87 -1.45 3.19 -11.98
CA TYR A 87 -1.82 2.51 -10.74
C TYR A 87 -1.13 3.15 -9.54
N ILE A 88 -1.77 3.04 -8.39
CA ILE A 88 -1.28 3.55 -7.11
C ILE A 88 -1.18 2.40 -6.12
N GLY A 89 0.00 2.23 -5.52
CA GLY A 89 0.25 1.37 -4.37
C GLY A 89 0.72 2.20 -3.17
N PHE A 90 0.76 1.56 -2.02
CA PHE A 90 1.24 2.14 -0.77
C PHE A 90 2.26 1.20 -0.11
N CYS A 91 3.13 1.78 0.70
CA CYS A 91 4.04 1.05 1.57
C CYS A 91 4.31 1.92 2.80
N ASP A 92 4.21 1.39 4.00
CA ASP A 92 4.53 2.17 5.19
C ASP A 92 6.06 2.22 5.39
N GLY A 93 6.57 3.33 5.94
CA GLY A 93 8.02 3.58 6.01
C GLY A 93 8.80 2.66 6.95
N ASP A 94 8.12 1.90 7.79
CA ASP A 94 8.64 0.90 8.72
C ASP A 94 8.49 -0.56 8.24
N ASP A 95 7.83 -0.75 7.08
CA ASP A 95 7.56 -2.03 6.46
C ASP A 95 8.47 -2.30 5.23
N TRP A 96 8.29 -3.45 4.59
CA TRP A 96 9.03 -3.81 3.39
C TRP A 96 8.23 -4.77 2.49
N ALA A 97 8.65 -4.88 1.23
CA ALA A 97 7.95 -5.67 0.22
C ALA A 97 8.91 -6.62 -0.52
N GLU A 98 8.41 -7.80 -0.88
CA GLU A 98 9.13 -8.73 -1.74
C GLU A 98 9.37 -8.12 -3.14
N PRO A 99 10.47 -8.45 -3.82
CA PRO A 99 10.86 -7.81 -5.07
C PRO A 99 9.82 -7.92 -6.19
N GLU A 100 9.03 -8.97 -6.23
CA GLU A 100 8.05 -9.24 -7.29
C GLU A 100 6.66 -8.65 -7.01
N MET A 101 6.43 -8.05 -5.85
CA MET A 101 5.12 -7.59 -5.41
C MET A 101 4.44 -6.68 -6.43
N VAL A 102 5.09 -5.58 -6.78
CA VAL A 102 4.49 -4.55 -7.64
C VAL A 102 4.26 -5.08 -9.05
N GLU A 103 5.19 -5.87 -9.58
CA GLU A 103 5.04 -6.46 -10.91
C GLU A 103 3.89 -7.47 -10.96
N THR A 104 3.79 -8.33 -9.93
CA THR A 104 2.73 -9.35 -9.87
C THR A 104 1.36 -8.72 -9.75
N LEU A 105 1.19 -7.73 -8.85
CA LEU A 105 -0.07 -7.00 -8.70
C LEU A 105 -0.44 -6.24 -9.97
N TYR A 106 0.54 -5.57 -10.60
CA TYR A 106 0.33 -4.84 -11.84
C TYR A 106 -0.14 -5.77 -12.97
N ARG A 107 0.56 -6.92 -13.17
CA ARG A 107 0.17 -7.90 -14.19
C ARG A 107 -1.21 -8.50 -13.91
N ALA A 108 -1.48 -8.90 -12.67
CA ALA A 108 -2.78 -9.42 -12.29
C ALA A 108 -3.92 -8.42 -12.62
N ALA A 109 -3.71 -7.12 -12.34
CA ALA A 109 -4.67 -6.08 -12.67
C ALA A 109 -4.84 -5.91 -14.19
N GLU A 110 -3.75 -5.84 -14.97
CA GLU A 110 -3.81 -5.64 -16.42
C GLU A 110 -4.42 -6.85 -17.15
N ASP A 111 -3.95 -8.07 -16.84
CA ASP A 111 -4.40 -9.31 -17.50
C ASP A 111 -5.90 -9.58 -17.27
N ASN A 112 -6.42 -9.15 -16.10
CA ASN A 112 -7.83 -9.30 -15.75
C ASN A 112 -8.67 -8.04 -15.98
N ARG A 113 -8.07 -6.95 -16.48
CA ARG A 113 -8.71 -5.63 -16.60
C ARG A 113 -9.35 -5.21 -15.28
N ALA A 114 -8.64 -5.46 -14.19
CA ALA A 114 -9.11 -5.15 -12.85
C ALA A 114 -8.72 -3.72 -12.45
N ASP A 115 -9.58 -3.11 -11.66
CA ASP A 115 -9.36 -1.79 -11.08
C ASP A 115 -8.55 -1.87 -9.79
N ILE A 116 -8.63 -3.04 -9.13
CA ILE A 116 -7.90 -3.29 -7.88
C ILE A 116 -7.33 -4.72 -7.94
N SER A 117 -6.05 -4.86 -7.62
CA SER A 117 -5.42 -6.15 -7.31
C SER A 117 -4.91 -6.14 -5.88
N PHE A 118 -4.91 -7.29 -5.20
CA PHE A 118 -4.49 -7.37 -3.81
C PHE A 118 -3.86 -8.73 -3.49
N CYS A 119 -2.91 -8.72 -2.54
CA CYS A 119 -2.15 -9.91 -2.17
C CYS A 119 -2.26 -10.26 -0.69
N ARG A 120 -1.64 -11.37 -0.26
CA ARG A 120 -1.43 -11.69 1.15
C ARG A 120 -0.37 -10.80 1.77
N VAL A 121 -0.35 -10.77 3.11
CA VAL A 121 0.68 -10.12 3.91
C VAL A 121 1.38 -11.13 4.80
N PHE A 122 2.64 -10.85 5.11
CA PHE A 122 3.34 -11.41 6.26
C PHE A 122 3.15 -10.49 7.46
N LYS A 123 2.96 -11.07 8.63
CA LYS A 123 3.05 -10.38 9.92
C LYS A 123 4.38 -10.75 10.55
N ASP A 124 5.28 -9.79 10.62
CA ASP A 124 6.64 -9.99 11.11
C ASP A 124 6.76 -9.58 12.57
N ARG A 125 7.00 -10.56 13.45
CA ARG A 125 7.21 -10.36 14.89
C ARG A 125 8.59 -10.89 15.28
N GLY A 126 9.61 -10.04 15.20
CA GLY A 126 11.01 -10.47 15.32
C GLY A 126 11.36 -11.47 14.22
N ASP A 127 11.83 -12.68 14.58
CA ASP A 127 12.20 -13.72 13.61
C ASP A 127 11.01 -14.56 13.09
N LYS A 128 9.79 -14.24 13.50
CA LYS A 128 8.58 -14.96 13.07
C LYS A 128 7.88 -14.22 11.95
N HIS A 129 7.68 -14.92 10.83
CA HIS A 129 6.96 -14.44 9.64
C HIS A 129 5.66 -15.23 9.49
N GLU A 130 4.55 -14.68 9.93
CA GLU A 130 3.24 -15.30 9.83
C GLU A 130 2.59 -14.91 8.50
N ASN A 131 2.32 -15.89 7.64
CA ASN A 131 1.62 -15.67 6.38
C ASN A 131 0.10 -15.64 6.63
N VAL A 132 -0.54 -14.49 6.44
CA VAL A 132 -1.98 -14.31 6.64
C VAL A 132 -2.73 -14.78 5.39
N PRO A 133 -3.59 -15.81 5.50
CA PRO A 133 -4.34 -16.32 4.35
C PRO A 133 -5.31 -15.27 3.80
N LEU A 134 -5.55 -15.31 2.49
CA LEU A 134 -6.46 -14.39 1.82
C LEU A 134 -7.92 -14.82 1.92
N GLY A 135 -8.15 -16.13 2.01
CA GLY A 135 -9.49 -16.73 2.00
C GLY A 135 -10.09 -16.88 0.59
N PHE A 136 -9.30 -16.60 -0.46
CA PHE A 136 -9.67 -16.77 -1.87
C PHE A 136 -8.52 -17.41 -2.64
N ASP A 137 -8.83 -18.17 -3.68
CA ASP A 137 -7.84 -18.79 -4.54
C ASP A 137 -7.09 -17.76 -5.39
N ASP A 138 -5.87 -18.12 -5.80
CA ASP A 138 -5.05 -17.27 -6.69
C ASP A 138 -5.76 -17.02 -8.02
N GLY A 139 -5.75 -15.76 -8.47
CA GLY A 139 -6.42 -15.35 -9.69
C GLY A 139 -7.95 -15.22 -9.59
N THR A 140 -8.55 -15.38 -8.41
CA THR A 140 -10.01 -15.12 -8.24
C THR A 140 -10.34 -13.70 -8.64
N VAL A 141 -11.27 -13.57 -9.61
CA VAL A 141 -11.74 -12.28 -10.11
C VAL A 141 -13.14 -11.99 -9.55
N PHE A 142 -13.30 -10.81 -9.01
CA PHE A 142 -14.56 -10.26 -8.49
C PHE A 142 -15.06 -9.21 -9.46
N ASP A 143 -16.26 -9.41 -10.02
CA ASP A 143 -16.98 -8.35 -10.70
C ASP A 143 -17.66 -7.40 -9.69
N ARG A 144 -18.37 -6.40 -10.18
CA ARG A 144 -19.02 -5.40 -9.32
C ARG A 144 -20.01 -6.03 -8.32
N GLU A 145 -20.75 -7.06 -8.72
CA GLU A 145 -21.70 -7.76 -7.85
C GLU A 145 -20.96 -8.54 -6.76
N ALA A 146 -19.92 -9.28 -7.12
CA ALA A 146 -19.09 -10.03 -6.19
C ALA A 146 -18.27 -9.12 -5.25
N ILE A 147 -17.82 -7.94 -5.71
CA ILE A 147 -17.20 -6.93 -4.85
C ILE A 147 -18.19 -6.52 -3.74
N GLY A 148 -19.42 -6.15 -4.12
CA GLY A 148 -20.44 -5.72 -3.17
C GLY A 148 -20.97 -6.82 -2.26
N GLY A 149 -21.20 -8.01 -2.81
CA GLY A 149 -21.85 -9.12 -2.12
C GLY A 149 -20.91 -10.08 -1.38
N THR A 150 -19.62 -10.08 -1.73
CA THR A 150 -18.64 -11.03 -1.16
C THR A 150 -17.42 -10.33 -0.59
N LEU A 151 -16.72 -9.53 -1.39
CA LEU A 151 -15.42 -8.99 -1.00
C LEU A 151 -15.53 -7.94 0.11
N ILE A 152 -16.42 -6.94 -0.05
CA ILE A 152 -16.64 -5.90 0.97
C ILE A 152 -17.18 -6.51 2.28
N PRO A 153 -18.20 -7.39 2.28
CA PRO A 153 -18.62 -8.08 3.50
C PRO A 153 -17.49 -8.85 4.19
N ALA A 154 -16.64 -9.59 3.42
CA ALA A 154 -15.51 -10.31 3.98
C ALA A 154 -14.48 -9.39 4.65
N MET A 155 -14.29 -8.16 4.14
CA MET A 155 -13.42 -7.15 4.75
C MET A 155 -13.99 -6.58 6.05
N LEU A 156 -15.32 -6.50 6.16
CA LEU A 156 -16.01 -5.91 7.31
C LEU A 156 -16.38 -6.95 8.38
N SER A 157 -16.29 -8.24 8.07
CA SER A 157 -16.68 -9.32 8.97
C SER A 157 -15.49 -9.78 9.81
N LYS A 158 -15.70 -9.92 11.14
CA LYS A 158 -14.75 -10.64 11.98
C LYS A 158 -14.91 -12.15 11.74
N PRO A 159 -13.82 -12.90 11.53
CA PRO A 159 -13.88 -14.36 11.64
C PRO A 159 -14.35 -14.74 13.04
N THR A 160 -15.20 -15.77 13.13
CA THR A 160 -15.85 -16.19 14.40
C THR A 160 -14.85 -16.68 15.45
N ASP A 161 -13.64 -17.08 15.06
CA ASP A 161 -12.65 -17.74 15.92
C ASP A 161 -11.25 -17.08 15.91
N SER A 162 -11.10 -15.89 15.33
CA SER A 162 -9.85 -15.13 15.38
C SER A 162 -10.10 -13.66 15.69
N ASP A 163 -9.18 -13.04 16.43
CA ASP A 163 -9.18 -11.58 16.66
C ASP A 163 -8.82 -10.78 15.41
N GLU A 164 -8.54 -11.44 14.29
CA GLU A 164 -7.99 -10.83 13.08
C GLU A 164 -8.98 -10.91 11.93
N LEU A 165 -9.17 -9.79 11.23
CA LEU A 165 -9.89 -9.72 9.96
C LEU A 165 -8.94 -10.20 8.84
N PRO A 166 -9.21 -11.29 8.09
CA PRO A 166 -8.32 -11.79 7.05
C PRO A 166 -8.05 -10.76 5.94
N LEU A 167 -9.03 -9.92 5.67
CA LEU A 167 -8.96 -8.84 4.67
C LEU A 167 -8.92 -7.45 5.32
N SER A 168 -8.55 -7.35 6.61
CA SER A 168 -8.49 -6.08 7.32
C SER A 168 -7.71 -5.02 6.54
N GLY A 169 -8.04 -3.76 6.79
CA GLY A 169 -7.68 -2.57 6.05
C GLY A 169 -6.20 -2.24 5.89
N TYR A 170 -5.39 -3.22 5.47
CA TYR A 170 -4.00 -2.95 5.09
C TYR A 170 -3.96 -2.35 3.68
N THR A 171 -3.88 -1.05 3.58
CA THR A 171 -3.74 -0.36 2.29
C THR A 171 -2.54 -0.86 1.48
N PRO A 172 -1.36 -1.13 2.06
CA PRO A 172 -0.18 -1.52 1.31
C PRO A 172 -0.28 -2.81 0.49
N ARG A 173 -1.17 -3.73 0.84
CA ARG A 173 -1.38 -4.98 0.09
C ARG A 173 -2.12 -4.82 -1.23
N ASN A 174 -2.63 -3.61 -1.51
CA ASN A 174 -3.48 -3.33 -2.66
C ASN A 174 -2.75 -2.47 -3.70
N LEU A 175 -3.09 -2.70 -4.96
CA LEU A 175 -2.76 -1.83 -6.08
C LEU A 175 -4.06 -1.35 -6.72
N PHE A 176 -4.25 -0.04 -6.80
CA PHE A 176 -5.47 0.60 -7.27
C PHE A 176 -5.24 1.27 -8.62
N ARG A 177 -6.14 1.10 -9.57
CA ARG A 177 -6.16 1.95 -10.76
C ARG A 177 -6.43 3.40 -10.34
N ARG A 178 -5.60 4.34 -10.78
CA ARG A 178 -5.68 5.74 -10.37
C ARG A 178 -7.05 6.37 -10.64
N GLU A 179 -7.69 5.99 -11.75
CA GLU A 179 -9.04 6.46 -12.10
C GLU A 179 -10.10 6.00 -11.10
N THR A 180 -9.96 4.79 -10.54
CA THR A 180 -10.85 4.25 -9.51
C THR A 180 -10.72 5.00 -8.20
N ILE A 181 -9.50 5.40 -7.82
CA ILE A 181 -9.31 6.31 -6.68
C ILE A 181 -10.00 7.66 -6.94
N GLY A 182 -9.83 8.23 -8.13
CA GLY A 182 -10.49 9.48 -8.53
C GLY A 182 -10.30 10.59 -7.49
N LYS A 183 -11.43 11.01 -6.88
CA LYS A 183 -11.45 12.06 -5.85
C LYS A 183 -11.41 11.54 -4.41
N HIS A 184 -11.39 10.22 -4.22
CA HIS A 184 -11.33 9.65 -2.87
C HIS A 184 -10.03 10.01 -2.18
N ARG A 185 -10.14 10.33 -0.90
CA ARG A 185 -8.99 10.69 -0.05
C ARG A 185 -9.15 10.02 1.30
N PHE A 186 -8.03 9.76 1.94
CA PHE A 186 -8.00 9.37 3.35
C PHE A 186 -8.60 10.49 4.20
N ARG A 187 -9.29 10.13 5.26
CA ARG A 187 -10.00 11.05 6.17
C ARG A 187 -9.10 11.40 7.36
N PRO A 188 -8.51 12.63 7.43
CA PRO A 188 -7.63 13.01 8.53
C PRO A 188 -8.34 13.08 9.90
N ASP A 189 -9.64 13.22 9.89
CA ASP A 189 -10.49 13.25 11.10
C ASP A 189 -10.79 11.84 11.65
N ILE A 190 -10.44 10.76 10.93
CA ILE A 190 -10.59 9.38 11.34
C ILE A 190 -9.22 8.86 11.75
N ARG A 191 -9.08 8.45 13.03
CA ARG A 191 -7.81 7.98 13.58
C ARG A 191 -7.62 6.45 13.50
N TYR A 192 -8.70 5.71 13.38
CA TYR A 192 -8.71 4.25 13.34
C TYR A 192 -9.54 3.78 12.16
N ALA A 193 -9.03 2.76 11.45
CA ALA A 193 -9.66 2.18 10.27
C ALA A 193 -9.85 3.18 9.09
N GLU A 194 -9.06 4.25 9.02
CA GLU A 194 -9.01 5.17 7.88
C GLU A 194 -8.67 4.43 6.59
N ASP A 195 -7.79 3.43 6.69
CA ASP A 195 -7.37 2.52 5.62
C ASP A 195 -8.55 1.70 5.10
N LEU A 196 -9.27 1.04 6.00
CA LEU A 196 -10.42 0.23 5.64
C LEU A 196 -11.50 1.09 4.95
N LEU A 197 -11.76 2.28 5.48
CA LEU A 197 -12.71 3.21 4.87
C LEU A 197 -12.29 3.59 3.46
N PHE A 198 -11.01 3.93 3.25
CA PHE A 198 -10.48 4.29 1.94
C PHE A 198 -10.60 3.12 0.96
N ILE A 199 -10.17 1.91 1.35
CA ILE A 199 -10.23 0.72 0.51
C ILE A 199 -11.68 0.41 0.11
N VAL A 200 -12.61 0.34 1.09
CA VAL A 200 -14.02 0.06 0.83
C VAL A 200 -14.64 1.12 -0.09
N THR A 201 -14.27 2.38 0.08
CA THR A 201 -14.74 3.47 -0.78
C THR A 201 -14.27 3.30 -2.22
N CYS A 202 -13.00 2.95 -2.44
CA CYS A 202 -12.47 2.65 -3.78
C CYS A 202 -13.12 1.39 -4.37
N MET A 203 -13.31 0.34 -3.55
CA MET A 203 -13.95 -0.91 -4.02
C MET A 203 -15.40 -0.70 -4.48
N LYS A 204 -16.15 0.20 -3.84
CA LYS A 204 -17.53 0.53 -4.28
C LYS A 204 -17.57 1.12 -5.69
N ASP A 205 -16.53 1.81 -6.12
CA ASP A 205 -16.44 2.40 -7.44
C ASP A 205 -15.75 1.47 -8.46
N ALA A 206 -15.04 0.44 -7.99
CA ALA A 206 -14.41 -0.55 -8.84
C ALA A 206 -15.43 -1.39 -9.63
N GLY A 207 -15.12 -1.64 -10.88
CA GLY A 207 -15.87 -2.58 -11.73
C GLY A 207 -15.37 -4.02 -11.55
N ARG A 208 -14.08 -4.19 -11.20
CA ARG A 208 -13.45 -5.49 -11.06
C ARG A 208 -12.27 -5.45 -10.09
N ALA A 209 -12.13 -6.52 -9.29
CA ALA A 209 -10.97 -6.74 -8.43
C ALA A 209 -10.40 -8.15 -8.65
N VAL A 210 -9.10 -8.35 -8.38
CA VAL A 210 -8.44 -9.67 -8.52
C VAL A 210 -7.59 -9.98 -7.31
N ALA A 211 -7.70 -11.21 -6.81
CA ALA A 211 -6.91 -11.74 -5.72
C ALA A 211 -5.61 -12.40 -6.23
N VAL A 212 -4.50 -12.14 -5.55
CA VAL A 212 -3.22 -12.81 -5.71
C VAL A 212 -2.91 -13.57 -4.43
N ASP A 213 -3.08 -14.89 -4.42
CA ASP A 213 -2.95 -15.71 -3.21
C ASP A 213 -1.49 -16.03 -2.87
N ARG A 214 -0.64 -15.00 -2.86
CA ARG A 214 0.76 -15.04 -2.43
C ARG A 214 1.05 -13.87 -1.50
N ALA A 215 1.90 -14.11 -0.48
CA ALA A 215 2.33 -13.07 0.44
C ALA A 215 3.55 -12.34 -0.13
N TYR A 216 3.45 -11.01 -0.20
CA TYR A 216 4.48 -10.15 -0.75
C TYR A 216 4.79 -8.94 0.11
N TYR A 217 3.89 -8.55 1.00
CA TYR A 217 4.05 -7.39 1.85
C TYR A 217 4.34 -7.84 3.28
N HIS A 218 5.35 -7.25 3.92
CA HIS A 218 5.78 -7.55 5.27
C HIS A 218 5.37 -6.42 6.21
N TYR A 219 4.35 -6.68 7.02
CA TYR A 219 3.92 -5.80 8.08
C TYR A 219 4.73 -6.07 9.35
N ARG A 220 5.54 -5.12 9.74
CA ARG A 220 6.45 -5.22 10.89
C ARG A 220 5.74 -4.81 12.20
N PHE A 221 5.73 -5.72 13.17
CA PHE A 221 5.31 -5.39 14.52
C PHE A 221 6.51 -4.93 15.34
N HIS A 222 6.45 -3.73 15.87
CA HIS A 222 7.44 -3.19 16.81
C HIS A 222 6.77 -2.48 17.98
N THR A 223 7.50 -2.21 19.07
CA THR A 223 6.99 -1.65 20.33
C THR A 223 6.51 -0.19 20.22
N GLY A 224 6.17 0.29 19.05
CA GLY A 224 5.67 1.65 18.78
C GLY A 224 4.53 1.68 17.76
N SER A 225 4.10 0.51 17.26
CA SER A 225 2.96 0.40 16.33
C SER A 225 1.63 0.34 17.09
#